data_f492f081f1282776b7b638de2b2e07b0
#
_entry.id   f492f081f1282776b7b638de2b2e07b0
#
_cell.length_a   1.000
_cell.length_b   1.000
_cell.length_c   1.000
_cell.angle_alpha   90.00
_cell.angle_beta   90.00
_cell.angle_gamma   90.00
#
_symmetry.space_group_name_H-M   'P 1'
#
loop_
_entity.id
_entity.type
_entity.pdbx_description
1 polymer ?
#
loop_
_entity_poly.entity_id
_entity_poly.type
_entity_poly.pdbx_seq_one_letter_code
_entity_poly.pdbx_strand_id
1 'polypeptide(L)'
;MRWLWLQKTEPGKAWAFLSVKGQPQVKAFFAAAVVTVVGNGKNTLFWTDRWLDGQSLKHTLPNLFRIVTARGKGRTVADALNNRRWISDLKGALTVDVIIEYLQLWDLLENFELQPAVEDTHIWQFSTSGSYSTKSAYEALFTGAIHFSPWERIWQSWAPGKCKFFMWTVAHKKCWTADRLARKGLRHPAACPLCDQADETIDHLLISCVFSRQVWFAVLHDLGLQSLAPQAGERIFEDWWAPTSNRVSGQVQKGVNSIIILGSWSLWNHRNRCVFDGISPNSSSVIRIIKEEMQQWSFAGARGVSHLLALAAPAT
;
A
#
# COMPACT_ATOMS: atom_id res chain seq x y z
N MET A 1 11.71 4.58 11.23
CA MET A 1 11.04 3.99 12.41
C MET A 1 11.88 2.96 13.15
N ARG A 2 12.46 1.93 12.49
CA ARG A 2 13.31 0.92 13.16
C ARG A 2 14.40 1.53 14.05
N TRP A 3 15.09 2.55 13.58
CA TRP A 3 16.13 3.24 14.34
C TRP A 3 15.58 3.92 15.61
N LEU A 4 14.41 4.55 15.53
CA LEU A 4 13.74 5.17 16.68
C LEU A 4 13.35 4.12 17.74
N TRP A 5 12.91 2.95 17.28
CA TRP A 5 12.61 1.81 18.17
C TRP A 5 13.86 1.33 18.91
N LEU A 6 14.93 1.06 18.15
CA LEU A 6 16.18 0.59 18.72
C LEU A 6 16.80 1.59 19.71
N GLN A 7 16.69 2.90 19.47
CA GLN A 7 17.13 3.93 20.41
C GLN A 7 16.41 3.85 21.76
N LYS A 8 15.12 3.45 21.75
CA LYS A 8 14.34 3.29 22.99
C LYS A 8 14.59 1.94 23.67
N THR A 9 14.74 0.87 22.92
CA THR A 9 14.81 -0.49 23.46
C THR A 9 16.25 -0.95 23.74
N GLU A 10 17.26 -0.33 23.13
CA GLU A 10 18.67 -0.67 23.28
C GLU A 10 19.53 0.58 23.59
N PRO A 11 19.23 1.33 24.68
CA PRO A 11 19.91 2.60 24.97
C PRO A 11 21.41 2.45 25.30
N GLY A 12 21.85 1.25 25.70
CA GLY A 12 23.26 0.96 26.00
C GLY A 12 24.16 0.77 24.78
N LYS A 13 23.62 0.78 23.56
CA LYS A 13 24.42 0.63 22.33
C LYS A 13 25.12 1.93 21.97
N ALA A 14 26.36 1.84 21.47
CA ALA A 14 27.20 2.98 21.10
C ALA A 14 26.55 3.94 20.06
N TRP A 15 25.59 3.49 19.29
CA TRP A 15 24.87 4.27 18.29
C TRP A 15 23.54 4.87 18.79
N ALA A 16 23.07 4.50 19.99
CA ALA A 16 21.76 4.91 20.50
C ALA A 16 21.62 6.44 20.67
N PHE A 17 22.72 7.15 20.93
CA PHE A 17 22.74 8.61 21.06
C PHE A 17 22.89 9.38 19.74
N LEU A 18 23.04 8.70 18.60
CA LEU A 18 23.11 9.38 17.32
C LEU A 18 21.76 10.02 16.96
N SER A 19 21.77 11.32 16.66
CA SER A 19 20.56 12.01 16.25
C SER A 19 20.03 11.49 14.90
N VAL A 20 18.83 10.91 14.92
CA VAL A 20 18.15 10.47 13.70
C VAL A 20 17.49 11.67 13.04
N LYS A 21 18.03 12.10 11.90
CA LYS A 21 17.37 13.06 11.01
C LYS A 21 16.24 12.33 10.29
N GLY A 22 15.04 12.33 10.85
CA GLY A 22 13.83 11.77 10.23
C GLY A 22 12.79 12.86 9.94
N GLN A 23 11.93 12.60 8.96
CA GLN A 23 10.80 13.48 8.67
C GLN A 23 9.91 13.63 9.92
N PRO A 24 9.39 14.84 10.22
CA PRO A 24 8.53 15.09 11.39
C PRO A 24 7.32 14.14 11.47
N GLN A 25 6.73 13.82 10.33
CA GLN A 25 5.59 12.90 10.24
C GLN A 25 5.94 11.48 10.72
N VAL A 26 7.13 10.98 10.38
CA VAL A 26 7.61 9.67 10.81
C VAL A 26 7.83 9.63 12.31
N LYS A 27 8.38 10.72 12.90
CA LYS A 27 8.56 10.84 14.36
C LYS A 27 7.22 10.94 15.08
N ALA A 28 6.27 11.72 14.55
CA ALA A 28 4.93 11.85 15.12
C ALA A 28 4.17 10.52 15.09
N PHE A 29 4.21 9.80 13.96
CA PHE A 29 3.62 8.48 13.84
C PHE A 29 4.24 7.49 14.82
N PHE A 30 5.58 7.47 14.94
CA PHE A 30 6.27 6.60 15.89
C PHE A 30 5.87 6.90 17.33
N ALA A 31 5.82 8.18 17.72
CA ALA A 31 5.39 8.60 19.06
C ALA A 31 3.94 8.19 19.37
N ALA A 32 3.05 8.25 18.36
CA ALA A 32 1.67 7.79 18.50
C ALA A 32 1.54 6.25 18.58
N ALA A 33 2.47 5.51 17.97
CA ALA A 33 2.44 4.06 17.85
C ALA A 33 3.06 3.31 19.06
N VAL A 34 3.82 4.00 19.89
CA VAL A 34 4.53 3.39 21.03
C VAL A 34 3.88 3.81 22.34
N VAL A 35 3.53 2.83 23.17
CA VAL A 35 3.10 3.04 24.56
C VAL A 35 4.21 2.53 25.47
N THR A 36 4.44 3.20 26.58
CA THR A 36 5.49 2.83 27.54
C THR A 36 4.86 2.45 28.86
N VAL A 37 5.23 1.31 29.38
CA VAL A 37 5.02 0.92 30.78
C VAL A 37 6.25 1.34 31.55
N VAL A 38 6.07 2.31 32.44
CA VAL A 38 7.19 2.89 33.22
C VAL A 38 7.55 1.96 34.37
N GLY A 39 8.83 1.64 34.47
CA GLY A 39 9.44 1.01 35.62
C GLY A 39 10.26 2.02 36.41
N ASN A 40 11.56 2.13 36.10
CA ASN A 40 12.47 3.07 36.75
C ASN A 40 12.43 4.50 36.15
N GLY A 41 11.75 4.70 35.07
CA GLY A 41 11.54 6.00 34.41
C GLY A 41 12.76 6.63 33.76
N LYS A 42 13.85 5.87 33.57
CA LYS A 42 15.12 6.39 33.02
C LYS A 42 15.12 6.51 31.50
N ASN A 43 14.32 5.68 30.81
CA ASN A 43 14.27 5.61 29.34
C ASN A 43 12.98 6.19 28.75
N THR A 44 12.13 6.79 29.56
CA THR A 44 10.83 7.34 29.19
C THR A 44 10.85 8.86 29.34
N LEU A 45 10.49 9.58 28.28
CA LEU A 45 10.38 11.05 28.30
C LEU A 45 9.08 11.46 28.98
N PHE A 46 9.18 12.33 30.00
CA PHE A 46 8.05 12.74 30.84
C PHE A 46 6.92 13.37 30.05
N TRP A 47 7.22 14.31 29.16
CA TRP A 47 6.19 15.07 28.45
C TRP A 47 5.70 14.43 27.15
N THR A 48 6.55 13.73 26.46
CA THR A 48 6.28 13.35 25.06
C THR A 48 6.00 11.88 24.85
N ASP A 49 6.44 11.02 25.72
CA ASP A 49 6.13 9.60 25.62
C ASP A 49 4.74 9.30 26.18
N ARG A 50 4.13 8.23 25.68
CA ARG A 50 2.79 7.79 26.09
C ARG A 50 2.92 6.78 27.24
N TRP A 51 3.04 7.28 28.44
CA TRP A 51 3.30 6.46 29.63
C TRP A 51 2.22 6.55 30.71
N LEU A 52 1.45 7.62 30.74
CA LEU A 52 0.38 7.81 31.72
C LEU A 52 -0.94 7.46 31.03
N ASP A 53 -1.57 6.37 31.45
CA ASP A 53 -2.81 5.83 30.85
C ASP A 53 -2.76 5.71 29.31
N GLY A 54 -1.58 5.39 28.78
CA GLY A 54 -1.35 5.26 27.33
C GLY A 54 -1.43 6.59 26.56
N GLN A 55 -1.38 7.73 27.27
CA GLN A 55 -1.38 9.07 26.69
C GLN A 55 -0.07 9.80 27.01
N SER A 56 0.25 10.83 26.21
CA SER A 56 1.38 11.72 26.51
C SER A 56 0.89 12.98 27.19
N LEU A 57 1.62 13.46 28.20
CA LEU A 57 1.28 14.70 28.90
C LEU A 57 1.21 15.91 27.97
N LYS A 58 2.03 15.92 26.93
CA LYS A 58 1.97 16.93 25.85
C LYS A 58 0.57 17.01 25.21
N HIS A 59 -0.08 15.86 25.03
CA HIS A 59 -1.39 15.80 24.38
C HIS A 59 -2.53 16.10 25.35
N THR A 60 -2.40 15.57 26.58
CA THR A 60 -3.43 15.70 27.61
C THR A 60 -3.44 17.10 28.23
N LEU A 61 -2.25 17.72 28.38
CA LEU A 61 -2.04 19.01 29.06
C LEU A 61 -1.28 20.00 28.14
N PRO A 62 -1.88 20.41 27.02
CA PRO A 62 -1.19 21.17 25.97
C PRO A 62 -0.83 22.60 26.40
N ASN A 63 -1.63 23.25 27.27
CA ASN A 63 -1.35 24.60 27.75
C ASN A 63 -0.17 24.59 28.73
N LEU A 64 -0.14 23.60 29.62
CA LEU A 64 0.98 23.43 30.57
C LEU A 64 2.26 23.08 29.80
N PHE A 65 2.20 22.18 28.81
CA PHE A 65 3.36 21.82 27.96
C PHE A 65 3.94 23.01 27.19
N ARG A 66 3.12 24.00 26.83
CA ARG A 66 3.55 25.21 26.12
C ARG A 66 4.53 26.03 26.92
N ILE A 67 4.36 26.12 28.25
CA ILE A 67 5.21 26.88 29.16
C ILE A 67 6.41 26.09 29.70
N VAL A 68 6.56 24.81 29.33
CA VAL A 68 7.72 24.00 29.70
C VAL A 68 8.96 24.46 28.94
N THR A 69 10.06 24.61 29.65
CA THR A 69 11.37 24.96 29.06
C THR A 69 11.86 23.91 28.08
N ALA A 70 12.73 24.29 27.11
CA ALA A 70 13.32 23.35 26.16
C ALA A 70 14.07 22.19 26.87
N ARG A 71 14.77 22.47 27.98
CA ARG A 71 15.42 21.46 28.82
C ARG A 71 14.41 20.53 29.50
N GLY A 72 13.30 21.10 30.03
CA GLY A 72 12.24 20.34 30.68
C GLY A 72 11.54 19.36 29.72
N LYS A 73 11.35 19.75 28.45
CA LYS A 73 10.76 18.89 27.41
C LYS A 73 11.54 17.62 27.14
N GLY A 74 12.84 17.62 27.41
CA GLY A 74 13.73 16.48 27.23
C GLY A 74 13.98 15.65 28.49
N ARG A 75 13.32 15.95 29.62
CA ARG A 75 13.52 15.17 30.84
C ARG A 75 12.89 13.79 30.78
N THR A 76 13.54 12.83 31.44
CA THR A 76 12.98 11.51 31.71
C THR A 76 11.95 11.57 32.84
N VAL A 77 11.13 10.53 32.97
CA VAL A 77 10.16 10.42 34.08
C VAL A 77 10.89 10.43 35.43
N ALA A 78 11.99 9.65 35.54
CA ALA A 78 12.81 9.62 36.75
C ALA A 78 13.33 11.00 37.15
N ASP A 79 13.89 11.76 36.19
CA ASP A 79 14.41 13.10 36.45
C ASP A 79 13.32 14.13 36.78
N ALA A 80 12.17 14.04 36.12
CA ALA A 80 11.06 14.95 36.33
C ALA A 80 10.41 14.78 37.71
N LEU A 81 10.24 13.54 38.16
CA LEU A 81 9.65 13.21 39.47
C LEU A 81 10.64 13.41 40.61
N ASN A 82 11.94 13.30 40.37
CA ASN A 82 12.97 13.52 41.40
C ASN A 82 12.89 14.96 41.93
N ASN A 83 12.53 15.10 43.21
CA ASN A 83 12.30 16.38 43.86
C ASN A 83 11.32 17.29 43.10
N ARG A 84 10.37 16.71 42.39
CA ARG A 84 9.34 17.42 41.61
C ARG A 84 9.94 18.45 40.64
N ARG A 85 11.07 18.11 39.99
CA ARG A 85 11.78 19.02 39.07
C ARG A 85 10.93 19.51 37.89
N TRP A 86 9.88 18.76 37.48
CA TRP A 86 8.95 19.20 36.47
C TRP A 86 8.29 20.55 36.76
N ILE A 87 8.13 20.89 38.05
CA ILE A 87 7.57 22.21 38.47
C ILE A 87 8.56 23.33 38.12
N SER A 88 9.86 23.12 38.40
CA SER A 88 10.90 24.13 38.14
C SER A 88 11.15 24.36 36.63
N ASP A 89 10.67 23.46 35.80
CA ASP A 89 10.77 23.56 34.34
C ASP A 89 9.65 24.42 33.74
N LEU A 90 8.64 24.79 34.49
CA LEU A 90 7.56 25.65 34.03
C LEU A 90 8.00 27.13 34.09
N LYS A 91 8.02 27.80 32.92
CA LYS A 91 8.39 29.21 32.80
C LYS A 91 7.45 29.89 31.81
N GLY A 92 6.49 30.62 32.32
CA GLY A 92 5.52 31.36 31.51
C GLY A 92 4.39 31.95 32.34
N ALA A 93 3.45 32.61 31.69
CA ALA A 93 2.28 33.17 32.36
C ALA A 93 1.35 32.04 32.84
N LEU A 94 0.95 32.10 34.07
CA LEU A 94 -0.02 31.20 34.70
C LEU A 94 -1.43 31.66 34.35
N THR A 95 -1.95 31.27 33.21
CA THR A 95 -3.36 31.47 32.85
C THR A 95 -4.24 30.47 33.58
N VAL A 96 -5.54 30.72 33.62
CA VAL A 96 -6.51 29.82 34.27
C VAL A 96 -6.40 28.38 33.71
N ASP A 97 -6.29 28.22 32.39
CA ASP A 97 -6.16 26.91 31.75
C ASP A 97 -4.86 26.20 32.19
N VAL A 98 -3.76 26.94 32.30
CA VAL A 98 -2.48 26.40 32.77
C VAL A 98 -2.57 25.96 34.25
N ILE A 99 -3.28 26.71 35.08
CA ILE A 99 -3.47 26.35 36.50
C ILE A 99 -4.33 25.09 36.60
N ILE A 100 -5.41 25.00 35.85
CA ILE A 100 -6.25 23.79 35.81
C ILE A 100 -5.43 22.56 35.38
N GLU A 101 -4.68 22.65 34.29
CA GLU A 101 -3.83 21.55 33.83
C GLU A 101 -2.70 21.21 34.81
N TYR A 102 -2.17 22.20 35.53
CA TYR A 102 -1.19 22.01 36.60
C TYR A 102 -1.77 21.18 37.75
N LEU A 103 -2.96 21.51 38.22
CA LEU A 103 -3.65 20.77 39.28
C LEU A 103 -3.99 19.34 38.81
N GLN A 104 -4.47 19.19 37.59
CA GLN A 104 -4.73 17.87 37.00
C GLN A 104 -3.46 17.01 36.98
N LEU A 105 -2.31 17.57 36.57
CA LEU A 105 -1.04 16.84 36.58
C LEU A 105 -0.63 16.47 37.99
N TRP A 106 -0.86 17.37 38.96
CA TRP A 106 -0.55 17.09 40.35
C TRP A 106 -1.33 15.89 40.85
N ASP A 107 -2.63 15.86 40.65
CA ASP A 107 -3.52 14.78 41.09
C ASP A 107 -3.12 13.44 40.42
N LEU A 108 -2.80 13.45 39.10
CA LEU A 108 -2.34 12.28 38.38
C LEU A 108 -1.02 11.69 38.89
N LEU A 109 -0.14 12.55 39.43
CA LEU A 109 1.18 12.15 39.94
C LEU A 109 1.18 11.87 41.45
N GLU A 110 0.14 12.19 42.18
CA GLU A 110 0.08 12.07 43.65
C GLU A 110 0.35 10.63 44.12
N ASN A 111 -0.23 9.65 43.41
CA ASN A 111 -0.13 8.23 43.76
C ASN A 111 0.80 7.46 42.78
N PHE A 112 1.57 8.18 41.97
CA PHE A 112 2.44 7.54 41.00
C PHE A 112 3.83 7.27 41.60
N GLU A 113 4.19 5.99 41.71
CA GLU A 113 5.48 5.56 42.23
C GLU A 113 6.31 4.83 41.15
N LEU A 114 7.58 5.18 41.07
CA LEU A 114 8.55 4.48 40.23
C LEU A 114 8.97 3.15 40.87
N GLN A 115 9.23 2.16 40.02
CA GLN A 115 9.78 0.87 40.44
C GLN A 115 11.28 0.80 40.10
N PRO A 116 12.19 1.17 41.02
CA PRO A 116 13.61 1.35 40.70
C PRO A 116 14.33 0.11 40.17
N ALA A 117 13.83 -1.09 40.49
CA ALA A 117 14.40 -2.37 40.08
C ALA A 117 13.87 -2.87 38.73
N VAL A 118 12.83 -2.22 38.17
CA VAL A 118 12.18 -2.62 36.91
C VAL A 118 12.56 -1.64 35.81
N GLU A 119 12.97 -2.13 34.67
CA GLU A 119 13.23 -1.27 33.50
C GLU A 119 11.94 -0.88 32.78
N ASP A 120 11.98 0.28 32.10
CA ASP A 120 10.87 0.74 31.28
C ASP A 120 10.66 -0.20 30.10
N THR A 121 9.39 -0.56 29.83
CA THR A 121 9.04 -1.44 28.71
C THR A 121 8.27 -0.65 27.65
N HIS A 122 8.77 -0.66 26.42
CA HIS A 122 8.13 -0.02 25.27
C HIS A 122 7.33 -1.02 24.46
N ILE A 123 6.08 -0.70 24.18
CA ILE A 123 5.12 -1.58 23.48
C ILE A 123 4.75 -0.95 22.13
N TRP A 124 5.00 -1.69 21.06
CA TRP A 124 4.57 -1.34 19.73
C TRP A 124 3.11 -1.77 19.51
N GLN A 125 2.18 -0.83 19.34
CA GLN A 125 0.75 -1.12 19.31
C GLN A 125 0.27 -1.86 18.04
N PHE A 126 1.06 -1.87 16.96
CA PHE A 126 0.68 -2.50 15.69
C PHE A 126 1.21 -3.93 15.53
N SER A 127 1.52 -4.61 16.64
CA SER A 127 1.81 -6.05 16.66
C SER A 127 1.23 -6.71 17.90
N THR A 128 0.82 -7.95 17.79
CA THR A 128 0.31 -8.75 18.91
C THR A 128 1.38 -9.10 19.94
N SER A 129 2.66 -9.12 19.51
CA SER A 129 3.80 -9.36 20.39
C SER A 129 4.28 -8.11 21.16
N GLY A 130 3.73 -6.94 20.86
CA GLY A 130 4.22 -5.67 21.40
C GLY A 130 5.58 -5.22 20.88
N SER A 131 6.21 -6.01 19.99
CA SER A 131 7.54 -5.73 19.44
C SER A 131 7.45 -5.12 18.05
N TYR A 132 8.35 -4.17 17.76
CA TYR A 132 8.43 -3.54 16.46
C TYR A 132 8.94 -4.52 15.39
N SER A 133 8.27 -4.55 14.25
CA SER A 133 8.81 -5.11 13.01
C SER A 133 8.63 -4.13 11.85
N THR A 134 9.53 -4.18 10.87
CA THR A 134 9.40 -3.35 9.66
C THR A 134 8.10 -3.65 8.92
N LYS A 135 7.66 -4.92 8.93
CA LYS A 135 6.40 -5.36 8.33
C LYS A 135 5.20 -4.71 9.03
N SER A 136 5.10 -4.81 10.37
CA SER A 136 3.97 -4.22 11.12
C SER A 136 3.93 -2.70 11.01
N ALA A 137 5.09 -2.03 10.94
CA ALA A 137 5.17 -0.60 10.74
C ALA A 137 4.71 -0.19 9.32
N TYR A 138 5.07 -0.98 8.31
CA TYR A 138 4.61 -0.76 6.95
C TYR A 138 3.09 -0.96 6.85
N GLU A 139 2.56 -2.04 7.37
CA GLU A 139 1.13 -2.34 7.40
C GLU A 139 0.34 -1.25 8.12
N ALA A 140 0.85 -0.75 9.26
CA ALA A 140 0.22 0.33 10.02
C ALA A 140 0.13 1.66 9.24
N LEU A 141 1.12 1.98 8.40
CA LEU A 141 1.07 3.16 7.53
C LEU A 141 -0.03 3.10 6.47
N PHE A 142 -0.48 1.89 6.12
CA PHE A 142 -1.54 1.66 5.15
C PHE A 142 -2.88 1.27 5.80
N THR A 143 -2.97 1.27 7.13
CA THR A 143 -4.23 1.08 7.85
C THR A 143 -5.21 2.19 7.45
N GLY A 144 -6.35 1.79 6.89
CA GLY A 144 -7.34 2.73 6.32
C GLY A 144 -7.03 3.18 4.88
N ALA A 145 -5.97 2.68 4.24
CA ALA A 145 -5.76 2.88 2.82
C ALA A 145 -6.90 2.19 2.02
N ILE A 146 -7.33 2.82 0.93
CA ILE A 146 -8.34 2.24 0.03
C ILE A 146 -7.81 0.91 -0.49
N HIS A 147 -8.62 -0.14 -0.33
CA HIS A 147 -8.29 -1.47 -0.84
C HIS A 147 -8.12 -1.41 -2.36
N PHE A 148 -6.94 -1.79 -2.86
CA PHE A 148 -6.68 -1.85 -4.30
C PHE A 148 -7.36 -3.10 -4.85
N SER A 149 -8.60 -2.94 -5.31
CA SER A 149 -9.46 -4.03 -5.79
C SER A 149 -8.79 -4.99 -6.81
N PRO A 150 -7.98 -4.53 -7.80
CA PRO A 150 -7.32 -5.44 -8.74
C PRO A 150 -6.21 -6.31 -8.15
N TRP A 151 -5.77 -6.09 -6.90
CA TRP A 151 -4.62 -6.77 -6.29
C TRP A 151 -4.71 -8.29 -6.39
N GLU A 152 -5.81 -8.87 -5.93
CA GLU A 152 -5.96 -10.33 -5.90
C GLU A 152 -6.00 -10.91 -7.31
N ARG A 153 -6.74 -10.29 -8.22
CA ARG A 153 -6.84 -10.72 -9.62
C ARG A 153 -5.51 -10.71 -10.33
N ILE A 154 -4.65 -9.72 -10.04
CA ILE A 154 -3.32 -9.62 -10.63
C ILE A 154 -2.36 -10.62 -9.99
N TRP A 155 -2.20 -10.59 -8.66
CA TRP A 155 -1.11 -11.28 -8.00
C TRP A 155 -1.37 -12.75 -7.72
N GLN A 156 -2.65 -13.16 -7.59
CA GLN A 156 -3.02 -14.57 -7.44
C GLN A 156 -3.14 -15.31 -8.80
N SER A 157 -3.06 -14.60 -9.93
CA SER A 157 -3.07 -15.21 -11.26
C SER A 157 -1.80 -16.04 -11.50
N TRP A 158 -1.84 -16.90 -12.52
CA TRP A 158 -0.70 -17.68 -13.00
C TRP A 158 0.21 -16.94 -13.99
N ALA A 159 -0.09 -15.66 -14.27
CA ALA A 159 0.67 -14.86 -15.21
C ALA A 159 2.12 -14.61 -14.75
N PRO A 160 3.10 -14.53 -15.67
CA PRO A 160 4.48 -14.15 -15.37
C PRO A 160 4.57 -12.75 -14.74
N GLY A 161 5.63 -12.50 -13.95
CA GLY A 161 5.83 -11.25 -13.23
C GLY A 161 5.78 -10.00 -14.12
N LYS A 162 6.33 -10.05 -15.34
CA LYS A 162 6.30 -8.95 -16.33
C LYS A 162 4.86 -8.56 -16.71
N CYS A 163 3.99 -9.56 -16.91
CA CYS A 163 2.59 -9.35 -17.27
C CYS A 163 1.79 -8.80 -16.07
N LYS A 164 2.06 -9.30 -14.85
CA LYS A 164 1.47 -8.78 -13.62
C LYS A 164 1.85 -7.32 -13.38
N PHE A 165 3.11 -6.96 -13.56
CA PHE A 165 3.58 -5.59 -13.44
C PHE A 165 2.93 -4.67 -14.49
N PHE A 166 2.79 -5.12 -15.73
CA PHE A 166 2.04 -4.39 -16.74
C PHE A 166 0.60 -4.13 -16.28
N MET A 167 -0.12 -5.16 -15.79
CA MET A 167 -1.49 -4.99 -15.30
C MET A 167 -1.58 -4.04 -14.10
N TRP A 168 -0.57 -4.02 -13.24
CA TRP A 168 -0.47 -3.01 -12.19
C TRP A 168 -0.38 -1.59 -12.79
N THR A 169 0.39 -1.39 -13.87
CA THR A 169 0.44 -0.09 -14.56
C THR A 169 -0.88 0.27 -15.26
N VAL A 170 -1.59 -0.72 -15.79
CA VAL A 170 -2.95 -0.56 -16.37
C VAL A 170 -3.92 -0.05 -15.30
N ALA A 171 -4.01 -0.76 -14.18
CA ALA A 171 -4.91 -0.41 -13.08
C ALA A 171 -4.64 0.98 -12.48
N HIS A 172 -3.38 1.42 -12.50
CA HIS A 172 -2.99 2.78 -12.11
C HIS A 172 -3.06 3.82 -13.23
N LYS A 173 -3.53 3.43 -14.43
CA LYS A 173 -3.58 4.30 -15.63
C LYS A 173 -2.24 4.94 -15.95
N LYS A 174 -1.15 4.15 -15.80
CA LYS A 174 0.24 4.61 -16.00
C LYS A 174 0.91 4.09 -17.27
N CYS A 175 0.18 3.42 -18.16
CA CYS A 175 0.66 3.01 -19.48
C CYS A 175 0.88 4.23 -20.39
N TRP A 176 1.90 4.18 -21.23
CA TRP A 176 2.24 5.25 -22.17
C TRP A 176 1.38 5.16 -23.44
N THR A 177 0.11 5.45 -23.31
CA THR A 177 -0.87 5.60 -24.38
C THR A 177 -0.87 7.03 -24.93
N ALA A 178 -1.45 7.25 -26.11
CA ALA A 178 -1.46 8.56 -26.78
C ALA A 178 -2.02 9.68 -25.89
N ASP A 179 -3.13 9.43 -25.18
CA ASP A 179 -3.73 10.40 -24.26
C ASP A 179 -2.78 10.82 -23.13
N ARG A 180 -1.95 9.90 -22.65
CA ARG A 180 -0.96 10.21 -21.63
C ARG A 180 0.26 10.94 -22.18
N LEU A 181 0.71 10.60 -23.38
CA LEU A 181 1.76 11.31 -24.10
C LEU A 181 1.31 12.76 -24.40
N ALA A 182 0.07 12.93 -24.88
CA ALA A 182 -0.55 14.25 -25.12
C ALA A 182 -0.53 15.14 -23.87
N ARG A 183 -0.95 14.60 -22.73
CA ARG A 183 -0.92 15.33 -21.44
C ARG A 183 0.47 15.76 -21.00
N LYS A 184 1.52 15.14 -21.54
CA LYS A 184 2.93 15.49 -21.28
C LYS A 184 3.56 16.34 -22.37
N GLY A 185 2.77 16.78 -23.40
CA GLY A 185 3.27 17.54 -24.54
C GLY A 185 4.20 16.74 -25.45
N LEU A 186 4.16 15.40 -25.39
CA LEU A 186 5.00 14.52 -26.21
C LEU A 186 4.30 14.14 -27.52
N ARG A 187 5.09 13.80 -28.55
CA ARG A 187 4.55 13.29 -29.82
C ARG A 187 3.80 11.98 -29.58
N HIS A 188 2.65 11.85 -30.21
CA HIS A 188 1.76 10.70 -30.05
C HIS A 188 0.97 10.45 -31.35
N PRO A 189 0.45 9.23 -31.60
CA PRO A 189 -0.47 8.95 -32.68
C PRO A 189 -1.76 9.79 -32.54
N ALA A 190 -2.31 10.22 -33.66
CA ALA A 190 -3.57 10.98 -33.67
C ALA A 190 -4.79 10.13 -33.29
N ALA A 191 -4.75 8.83 -33.62
CA ALA A 191 -5.80 7.86 -33.32
C ALA A 191 -5.20 6.54 -32.81
N CYS A 192 -6.06 5.62 -32.36
CA CYS A 192 -5.67 4.30 -31.90
C CYS A 192 -4.95 3.51 -33.02
N PRO A 193 -3.70 3.07 -32.80
CA PRO A 193 -2.93 2.37 -33.83
C PRO A 193 -3.50 1.01 -34.27
N LEU A 194 -4.47 0.46 -33.52
CA LEU A 194 -5.09 -0.84 -33.84
C LEU A 194 -6.36 -0.72 -34.66
N CYS A 195 -7.15 0.35 -34.50
CA CYS A 195 -8.43 0.48 -35.19
C CYS A 195 -8.57 1.76 -36.03
N ASP A 196 -7.75 2.77 -35.79
CA ASP A 196 -7.79 4.10 -36.45
C ASP A 196 -9.15 4.81 -36.38
N GLN A 197 -9.99 4.49 -35.38
CA GLN A 197 -11.37 4.98 -35.27
C GLN A 197 -11.65 5.87 -34.05
N ALA A 198 -10.76 5.90 -33.08
CA ALA A 198 -10.95 6.63 -31.82
C ALA A 198 -9.60 6.98 -31.19
N ASP A 199 -9.64 7.94 -30.25
CA ASP A 199 -8.48 8.30 -29.47
C ASP A 199 -7.97 7.12 -28.64
N GLU A 200 -6.65 6.98 -28.56
CA GLU A 200 -6.04 5.92 -27.81
C GLU A 200 -6.01 6.26 -26.32
N THR A 201 -6.77 5.55 -25.52
CA THR A 201 -6.62 5.43 -24.06
C THR A 201 -6.34 3.98 -23.70
N ILE A 202 -5.90 3.70 -22.48
CA ILE A 202 -5.69 2.31 -22.04
C ILE A 202 -7.00 1.52 -22.02
N ASP A 203 -8.09 2.15 -21.60
CA ASP A 203 -9.41 1.54 -21.58
C ASP A 203 -9.91 1.27 -23.00
N HIS A 204 -9.70 2.23 -23.95
CA HIS A 204 -10.02 1.99 -25.35
C HIS A 204 -9.21 0.81 -25.90
N LEU A 205 -7.90 0.86 -25.74
CA LEU A 205 -6.99 -0.13 -26.30
C LEU A 205 -7.34 -1.55 -25.84
N LEU A 206 -7.71 -1.72 -24.56
CA LEU A 206 -7.92 -3.05 -23.98
C LEU A 206 -9.35 -3.56 -24.10
N ILE A 207 -10.37 -2.69 -24.16
CA ILE A 207 -11.76 -3.12 -24.03
C ILE A 207 -12.72 -2.59 -25.09
N SER A 208 -12.66 -1.30 -25.44
CA SER A 208 -13.63 -0.71 -26.35
C SER A 208 -13.20 -0.64 -27.81
N CYS A 209 -11.93 -0.90 -28.12
CA CYS A 209 -11.41 -1.00 -29.48
C CYS A 209 -12.02 -2.20 -30.22
N VAL A 210 -12.50 -1.97 -31.44
CA VAL A 210 -13.08 -3.04 -32.28
C VAL A 210 -12.10 -4.18 -32.53
N PHE A 211 -10.82 -3.87 -32.73
CA PHE A 211 -9.77 -4.86 -32.88
C PHE A 211 -9.61 -5.73 -31.61
N SER A 212 -9.55 -5.12 -30.45
CA SER A 212 -9.40 -5.84 -29.18
C SER A 212 -10.60 -6.70 -28.84
N ARG A 213 -11.81 -6.22 -29.20
CA ARG A 213 -13.04 -7.00 -29.02
C ARG A 213 -13.09 -8.24 -29.90
N GLN A 214 -12.60 -8.16 -31.13
CA GLN A 214 -12.43 -9.34 -31.98
C GLN A 214 -11.47 -10.36 -31.37
N VAL A 215 -10.35 -9.88 -30.82
CA VAL A 215 -9.37 -10.76 -30.14
C VAL A 215 -10.00 -11.41 -28.90
N TRP A 216 -10.68 -10.63 -28.05
CA TRP A 216 -11.34 -11.17 -26.85
C TRP A 216 -12.40 -12.20 -27.19
N PHE A 217 -13.27 -11.88 -28.16
CA PHE A 217 -14.32 -12.81 -28.57
C PHE A 217 -13.72 -14.14 -29.07
N ALA A 218 -12.74 -14.10 -29.97
CA ALA A 218 -12.13 -15.30 -30.50
C ALA A 218 -11.44 -16.15 -29.43
N VAL A 219 -10.64 -15.52 -28.55
CA VAL A 219 -9.92 -16.24 -27.49
C VAL A 219 -10.88 -16.87 -26.48
N LEU A 220 -11.91 -16.13 -26.06
CA LEU A 220 -12.86 -16.63 -25.07
C LEU A 220 -13.86 -17.63 -25.70
N HIS A 221 -14.20 -17.47 -26.95
CA HIS A 221 -15.02 -18.44 -27.69
C HIS A 221 -14.33 -19.81 -27.78
N ASP A 222 -13.04 -19.83 -28.11
CA ASP A 222 -12.26 -21.08 -28.17
C ASP A 222 -12.15 -21.80 -26.83
N LEU A 223 -12.36 -21.10 -25.74
CA LEU A 223 -12.40 -21.66 -24.39
C LEU A 223 -13.82 -21.97 -23.88
N GLY A 224 -14.85 -21.79 -24.72
CA GLY A 224 -16.25 -21.93 -24.31
C GLY A 224 -16.74 -20.82 -23.35
N LEU A 225 -16.00 -19.72 -23.27
CA LEU A 225 -16.23 -18.60 -22.37
C LEU A 225 -16.71 -17.32 -23.08
N GLN A 226 -17.33 -17.43 -24.27
CA GLN A 226 -17.76 -16.29 -25.09
C GLN A 226 -18.72 -15.34 -24.37
N SER A 227 -19.46 -15.82 -23.38
CA SER A 227 -20.35 -15.01 -22.54
C SER A 227 -19.59 -14.01 -21.64
N LEU A 228 -18.28 -14.21 -21.46
CA LEU A 228 -17.39 -13.33 -20.71
C LEU A 228 -16.73 -12.26 -21.61
N ALA A 229 -16.91 -12.34 -22.93
CA ALA A 229 -16.34 -11.37 -23.86
C ALA A 229 -16.92 -9.96 -23.64
N PRO A 230 -16.10 -8.91 -23.87
CA PRO A 230 -16.53 -7.53 -23.68
C PRO A 230 -17.73 -7.18 -24.56
N GLN A 231 -18.78 -6.59 -23.95
CA GLN A 231 -19.98 -6.17 -24.64
C GLN A 231 -19.86 -4.75 -25.21
N ALA A 232 -20.76 -4.39 -26.15
CA ALA A 232 -20.69 -3.11 -26.87
C ALA A 232 -20.75 -1.87 -25.97
N GLY A 233 -21.40 -1.96 -24.81
CA GLY A 233 -21.55 -0.85 -23.84
C GLY A 233 -20.36 -0.69 -22.89
N GLU A 234 -19.47 -1.67 -22.78
CA GLU A 234 -18.37 -1.62 -21.84
C GLU A 234 -17.24 -0.71 -22.34
N ARG A 235 -16.87 0.27 -21.52
CA ARG A 235 -15.92 1.34 -21.86
C ARG A 235 -14.71 1.38 -20.94
N ILE A 236 -14.81 0.85 -19.73
CA ILE A 236 -13.76 0.87 -18.70
C ILE A 236 -13.30 -0.57 -18.44
N PHE A 237 -12.02 -0.80 -18.54
CA PHE A 237 -11.42 -2.14 -18.41
C PHE A 237 -11.71 -2.80 -17.06
N GLU A 238 -11.61 -2.04 -15.98
CA GLU A 238 -11.88 -2.55 -14.63
C GLU A 238 -13.35 -2.93 -14.43
N ASP A 239 -14.28 -2.16 -14.99
CA ASP A 239 -15.72 -2.42 -14.89
C ASP A 239 -16.14 -3.69 -15.64
N TRP A 240 -15.38 -4.10 -16.64
CA TRP A 240 -15.53 -5.39 -17.30
C TRP A 240 -14.81 -6.52 -16.54
N TRP A 241 -13.54 -6.31 -16.14
CA TRP A 241 -12.74 -7.35 -15.55
C TRP A 241 -13.23 -7.81 -14.20
N ALA A 242 -13.63 -6.88 -13.30
CA ALA A 242 -14.08 -7.23 -11.96
C ALA A 242 -15.34 -8.13 -11.97
N PRO A 243 -16.45 -7.78 -12.66
CA PRO A 243 -17.60 -8.67 -12.76
C PRO A 243 -17.28 -9.99 -13.47
N THR A 244 -16.48 -9.94 -14.55
CA THR A 244 -16.07 -11.13 -15.30
C THR A 244 -15.34 -12.13 -14.42
N SER A 245 -14.39 -11.68 -13.61
CA SER A 245 -13.68 -12.52 -12.64
C SER A 245 -14.62 -13.13 -11.60
N ASN A 246 -15.64 -12.38 -11.16
CA ASN A 246 -16.57 -12.83 -10.12
C ASN A 246 -17.65 -13.80 -10.62
N ARG A 247 -17.83 -13.95 -11.94
CA ARG A 247 -18.74 -14.96 -12.52
C ARG A 247 -18.23 -16.39 -12.41
N VAL A 248 -16.97 -16.55 -12.08
CA VAL A 248 -16.31 -17.85 -11.92
C VAL A 248 -15.54 -17.90 -10.62
N SER A 249 -15.19 -19.08 -10.13
CA SER A 249 -14.52 -19.25 -8.82
C SER A 249 -13.35 -20.24 -8.87
N GLY A 250 -12.55 -20.26 -7.82
CA GLY A 250 -11.49 -21.24 -7.63
C GLY A 250 -10.40 -21.21 -8.71
N GLN A 251 -10.06 -22.37 -9.27
CA GLN A 251 -9.02 -22.48 -10.29
C GLN A 251 -9.46 -21.87 -11.62
N VAL A 252 -10.75 -21.95 -11.96
CA VAL A 252 -11.31 -21.33 -13.17
C VAL A 252 -11.13 -19.81 -13.09
N GLN A 253 -11.43 -19.20 -11.96
CA GLN A 253 -11.24 -17.77 -11.76
C GLN A 253 -9.78 -17.32 -11.94
N LYS A 254 -8.86 -18.07 -11.35
CA LYS A 254 -7.41 -17.81 -11.53
C LYS A 254 -6.97 -18.00 -12.97
N GLY A 255 -7.53 -18.99 -13.66
CA GLY A 255 -7.30 -19.22 -15.09
C GLY A 255 -7.81 -18.07 -15.94
N VAL A 256 -9.06 -17.65 -15.76
CA VAL A 256 -9.67 -16.52 -16.49
C VAL A 256 -8.88 -15.23 -16.25
N ASN A 257 -8.51 -14.93 -15.00
CA ASN A 257 -7.66 -13.77 -14.70
C ASN A 257 -6.30 -13.86 -15.42
N SER A 258 -5.70 -15.04 -15.49
CA SER A 258 -4.43 -15.24 -16.19
C SER A 258 -4.57 -14.98 -17.70
N ILE A 259 -5.67 -15.42 -18.31
CA ILE A 259 -5.95 -15.19 -19.72
C ILE A 259 -6.25 -13.72 -20.01
N ILE A 260 -6.98 -13.05 -19.15
CA ILE A 260 -7.23 -11.59 -19.27
C ILE A 260 -5.91 -10.83 -19.21
N ILE A 261 -5.01 -11.19 -18.31
CA ILE A 261 -3.68 -10.59 -18.21
C ILE A 261 -2.85 -10.87 -19.47
N LEU A 262 -2.87 -12.10 -19.97
CA LEU A 262 -2.15 -12.48 -21.20
C LEU A 262 -2.67 -11.73 -22.41
N GLY A 263 -3.99 -11.70 -22.60
CA GLY A 263 -4.62 -10.97 -23.70
C GLY A 263 -4.31 -9.48 -23.69
N SER A 264 -4.41 -8.86 -22.50
CA SER A 264 -4.06 -7.45 -22.32
C SER A 264 -2.59 -7.16 -22.64
N TRP A 265 -1.67 -8.03 -22.19
CA TRP A 265 -0.25 -7.94 -22.50
C TRP A 265 0.04 -8.13 -24.00
N SER A 266 -0.63 -9.07 -24.66
CA SER A 266 -0.48 -9.33 -26.09
C SER A 266 -0.99 -8.18 -26.95
N LEU A 267 -2.14 -7.59 -26.59
CA LEU A 267 -2.69 -6.39 -27.24
C LEU A 267 -1.72 -5.21 -27.09
N TRP A 268 -1.19 -4.97 -25.88
CA TRP A 268 -0.21 -3.93 -25.64
C TRP A 268 1.07 -4.08 -26.45
N ASN A 269 1.62 -5.31 -26.51
CA ASN A 269 2.81 -5.59 -27.31
C ASN A 269 2.54 -5.43 -28.81
N HIS A 270 1.38 -5.86 -29.29
CA HIS A 270 1.03 -5.71 -30.69
C HIS A 270 0.87 -4.23 -31.06
N ARG A 271 0.20 -3.46 -30.20
CA ARG A 271 0.12 -1.99 -30.33
C ARG A 271 1.50 -1.35 -30.41
N ASN A 272 2.42 -1.74 -29.54
CA ASN A 272 3.78 -1.20 -29.54
C ASN A 272 4.51 -1.53 -30.85
N ARG A 273 4.35 -2.74 -31.38
CA ARG A 273 4.90 -3.10 -32.69
C ARG A 273 4.29 -2.29 -33.83
N CYS A 274 2.99 -1.99 -33.80
CA CYS A 274 2.38 -1.10 -34.77
C CYS A 274 2.99 0.30 -34.73
N VAL A 275 3.25 0.84 -33.53
CA VAL A 275 3.80 2.20 -33.35
C VAL A 275 5.29 2.28 -33.66
N PHE A 276 6.08 1.32 -33.18
CA PHE A 276 7.55 1.41 -33.22
C PHE A 276 8.18 0.65 -34.40
N ASP A 277 7.56 -0.48 -34.80
CA ASP A 277 8.07 -1.31 -35.87
C ASP A 277 7.29 -1.10 -37.20
N GLY A 278 6.22 -0.27 -37.15
CA GLY A 278 5.40 0.05 -38.33
C GLY A 278 4.62 -1.12 -38.93
N ILE A 279 4.33 -2.17 -38.14
CA ILE A 279 3.55 -3.31 -38.62
C ILE A 279 2.06 -2.96 -38.71
N SER A 280 1.35 -3.53 -39.67
CA SER A 280 -0.09 -3.40 -39.75
C SER A 280 -0.81 -4.21 -38.66
N PRO A 281 -1.94 -3.70 -38.09
CA PRO A 281 -2.73 -4.44 -37.13
C PRO A 281 -3.22 -5.79 -37.70
N ASN A 282 -3.01 -6.87 -36.98
CA ASN A 282 -3.40 -8.23 -37.38
C ASN A 282 -3.94 -9.01 -36.16
N SER A 283 -5.26 -9.13 -36.08
CA SER A 283 -5.92 -9.83 -34.97
C SER A 283 -5.62 -11.32 -34.92
N SER A 284 -5.53 -11.99 -36.07
CA SER A 284 -5.19 -13.42 -36.17
C SER A 284 -3.81 -13.71 -35.61
N SER A 285 -2.84 -12.82 -35.85
CA SER A 285 -1.49 -12.93 -35.25
C SER A 285 -1.51 -12.84 -33.73
N VAL A 286 -2.31 -11.88 -33.18
CA VAL A 286 -2.44 -11.74 -31.74
C VAL A 286 -3.12 -12.95 -31.12
N ILE A 287 -4.20 -13.44 -31.71
CA ILE A 287 -4.92 -14.63 -31.24
C ILE A 287 -4.02 -15.84 -31.20
N ARG A 288 -3.22 -16.05 -32.27
CA ARG A 288 -2.25 -17.15 -32.36
C ARG A 288 -1.21 -17.05 -31.20
N ILE A 289 -0.64 -15.88 -31.00
CA ILE A 289 0.33 -15.66 -29.90
C ILE A 289 -0.30 -15.96 -28.54
N ILE A 290 -1.52 -15.51 -28.28
CA ILE A 290 -2.22 -15.79 -27.04
C ILE A 290 -2.41 -17.30 -26.84
N LYS A 291 -2.82 -18.05 -27.88
CA LYS A 291 -2.99 -19.50 -27.82
C LYS A 291 -1.68 -20.24 -27.52
N GLU A 292 -0.60 -19.86 -28.21
CA GLU A 292 0.73 -20.42 -27.99
C GLU A 292 1.24 -20.17 -26.58
N GLU A 293 1.11 -18.94 -26.08
CA GLU A 293 1.50 -18.57 -24.71
C GLU A 293 0.64 -19.27 -23.65
N MET A 294 -0.67 -19.45 -23.87
CA MET A 294 -1.52 -20.23 -22.96
C MET A 294 -1.03 -21.67 -22.80
N GLN A 295 -0.62 -22.31 -23.92
CA GLN A 295 -0.07 -23.64 -23.86
C GLN A 295 1.25 -23.67 -23.09
N GLN A 296 2.16 -22.72 -23.36
CA GLN A 296 3.42 -22.60 -22.64
C GLN A 296 3.23 -22.39 -21.15
N TRP A 297 2.30 -21.51 -20.76
CA TRP A 297 1.98 -21.28 -19.34
C TRP A 297 1.38 -22.54 -18.70
N SER A 298 0.55 -23.29 -19.42
CA SER A 298 0.01 -24.55 -18.96
C SER A 298 1.14 -25.57 -18.68
N PHE A 299 2.09 -25.74 -19.61
CA PHE A 299 3.26 -26.59 -19.42
C PHE A 299 4.16 -26.11 -18.27
N ALA A 300 4.27 -24.82 -18.06
CA ALA A 300 5.01 -24.24 -16.94
C ALA A 300 4.30 -24.34 -15.59
N GLY A 301 3.15 -25.04 -15.53
CA GLY A 301 2.43 -25.30 -14.28
C GLY A 301 1.32 -24.32 -13.91
N ALA A 302 0.83 -23.53 -14.85
CA ALA A 302 -0.32 -22.64 -14.65
C ALA A 302 -1.63 -23.43 -14.59
N ARG A 303 -1.91 -24.07 -13.44
CA ARG A 303 -3.01 -25.03 -13.25
C ARG A 303 -4.38 -24.49 -13.67
N GLY A 304 -4.67 -23.20 -13.40
CA GLY A 304 -5.94 -22.59 -13.82
C GLY A 304 -6.06 -22.47 -15.34
N VAL A 305 -4.95 -22.21 -16.05
CA VAL A 305 -4.93 -22.17 -17.52
C VAL A 305 -5.08 -23.59 -18.08
N SER A 306 -4.35 -24.57 -17.52
CA SER A 306 -4.47 -25.98 -17.91
C SER A 306 -5.90 -26.50 -17.76
N HIS A 307 -6.57 -26.11 -16.68
CA HIS A 307 -7.96 -26.49 -16.43
C HIS A 307 -8.91 -25.93 -17.50
N LEU A 308 -8.74 -24.67 -17.89
CA LEU A 308 -9.56 -24.05 -18.96
C LEU A 308 -9.31 -24.71 -20.32
N LEU A 309 -8.06 -25.00 -20.66
CA LEU A 309 -7.72 -25.69 -21.90
C LEU A 309 -8.31 -27.11 -21.94
N ALA A 310 -8.35 -27.83 -20.82
CA ALA A 310 -8.97 -29.15 -20.71
C ALA A 310 -10.51 -29.10 -20.88
N LEU A 311 -11.16 -28.05 -20.37
CA LEU A 311 -12.61 -27.87 -20.53
C LEU A 311 -13.00 -27.51 -21.97
N ALA A 312 -12.10 -26.86 -22.72
CA ALA A 312 -12.32 -26.44 -24.10
C ALA A 312 -12.01 -27.57 -25.12
N ALA A 313 -11.30 -28.63 -24.70
CA ALA A 313 -11.05 -29.76 -25.58
C ALA A 313 -12.38 -30.50 -25.90
N PRO A 314 -12.68 -30.79 -27.17
CA PRO A 314 -13.87 -31.59 -27.50
C PRO A 314 -13.79 -32.92 -26.75
N ALA A 315 -14.92 -33.36 -26.17
CA ALA A 315 -15.02 -34.69 -25.59
C ALA A 315 -14.75 -35.72 -26.69
N THR A 316 -13.61 -36.41 -26.60
CA THR A 316 -13.21 -37.50 -27.50
C THR A 316 -14.06 -38.74 -27.28
#